data_541f6fbb49ad6ff5bba5282e123a9a6b
#
_entry.id   541f6fbb49ad6ff5bba5282e123a9a6b
#
_cell.length_a   1.000
_cell.length_b   1.000
_cell.length_c   1.000
_cell.angle_alpha   90.00
_cell.angle_beta   90.00
_cell.angle_gamma   90.00
#
_symmetry.space_group_name_H-M   'P 1'
#
loop_
_entity.id
_entity.type
_entity.pdbx_description
1 polymer ?
#
loop_
_entity_poly.entity_id
_entity_poly.type
_entity_poly.pdbx_seq_one_letter_code
_entity_poly.pdbx_strand_id
1 'polypeptide(L)'
;RFLTARDNFARHGFYGGNTLILDILDKNRAELDVGNGDFAAAMEATRATLQSAADLTIEQAVIEEPAPGQRELVVQVRVDNNSGHKVPTSYPSRRAYIHLAAADQDGVLLFESGGLETDANGKPTGAIVGVDADTGAGFEAHHEEITSPDQVQVYEAIMEDIGGNQTYTLLDAARYSKDNRLLPRGFPRDPQTDQVVGKWSDIAIVGEAELDADFVAGSDRVTYRIPLDSATTGVTVSADLNYQTVAYGYYLDLIQEELQVPEVADFKRLYEASDVRVETMASASAVVDAGNGGGTPVDELPVASFTFTCTGLACSFD
;
A
#
# COMPACT_ATOMS: atom_id res chain seq x y z
N ARG A 1 -38.33 16.79 25.67
CA ARG A 1 -37.37 17.55 24.83
C ARG A 1 -37.33 16.86 23.48
N PHE A 2 -37.93 17.47 22.46
CA PHE A 2 -37.87 16.93 21.10
C PHE A 2 -36.47 17.26 20.53
N LEU A 3 -35.77 16.25 20.07
CA LEU A 3 -34.49 16.44 19.39
C LEU A 3 -34.75 17.04 18.01
N THR A 4 -34.03 18.08 17.65
CA THR A 4 -34.05 18.63 16.29
C THR A 4 -33.49 17.61 15.32
N ALA A 5 -34.24 17.33 14.25
CA ALA A 5 -33.72 16.50 13.15
C ALA A 5 -32.44 17.15 12.60
N ARG A 6 -31.43 16.35 12.42
CA ARG A 6 -30.19 16.79 11.76
C ARG A 6 -30.21 16.30 10.32
N ASP A 7 -30.13 17.22 9.40
CA ASP A 7 -29.83 16.90 8.02
C ASP A 7 -28.38 16.40 7.88
N ASN A 8 -28.14 15.55 6.92
CA ASN A 8 -26.81 14.95 6.66
C ASN A 8 -26.29 14.06 7.80
N PHE A 9 -27.13 13.24 8.38
CA PHE A 9 -26.71 12.23 9.34
C PHE A 9 -25.83 11.18 8.64
N ALA A 10 -24.53 11.16 8.97
CA ALA A 10 -23.60 10.17 8.45
C ALA A 10 -23.94 8.78 9.02
N ARG A 11 -24.07 7.79 8.15
CA ARG A 11 -24.17 6.38 8.57
C ARG A 11 -22.79 5.93 9.01
N HIS A 12 -22.70 5.33 10.18
CA HIS A 12 -21.46 4.74 10.67
C HIS A 12 -21.35 3.31 10.13
N GLY A 13 -20.47 3.08 9.17
CA GLY A 13 -20.12 1.76 8.70
C GLY A 13 -18.91 1.23 9.46
N PHE A 14 -18.88 -0.08 9.74
CA PHE A 14 -17.76 -0.76 10.37
C PHE A 14 -17.00 -1.59 9.33
N TYR A 15 -16.36 -0.91 8.39
CA TYR A 15 -15.55 -1.54 7.37
C TYR A 15 -14.06 -1.37 7.70
N GLY A 16 -13.32 -2.48 7.65
CA GLY A 16 -11.87 -2.47 7.78
C GLY A 16 -11.18 -2.62 6.42
N GLY A 17 -9.88 -2.89 6.41
CA GLY A 17 -9.11 -3.14 5.19
C GLY A 17 -8.92 -4.63 4.86
N ASN A 18 -9.84 -5.53 5.26
CA ASN A 18 -9.58 -6.97 5.18
C ASN A 18 -10.52 -7.69 4.18
N THR A 19 -10.27 -7.50 2.91
CA THR A 19 -10.95 -8.23 1.83
C THR A 19 -10.51 -9.67 1.71
N LEU A 20 -9.26 -10.00 2.05
CA LEU A 20 -8.73 -11.36 2.03
C LEU A 20 -9.55 -12.32 2.92
N ILE A 21 -9.78 -11.96 4.17
CA ILE A 21 -10.57 -12.80 5.07
C ILE A 21 -12.03 -12.87 4.63
N LEU A 22 -12.59 -11.77 4.12
CA LEU A 22 -13.95 -11.79 3.57
C LEU A 22 -14.06 -12.74 2.37
N ASP A 23 -13.08 -12.79 1.47
CA ASP A 23 -13.04 -13.73 0.34
C ASP A 23 -12.92 -15.18 0.82
N ILE A 24 -12.05 -15.43 1.80
CA ILE A 24 -11.90 -16.76 2.42
C ILE A 24 -13.22 -17.21 3.04
N LEU A 25 -13.88 -16.36 3.81
CA LEU A 25 -15.17 -16.68 4.45
C LEU A 25 -16.25 -16.93 3.41
N ASP A 26 -16.31 -16.12 2.35
CA ASP A 26 -17.31 -16.26 1.30
C ASP A 26 -17.17 -17.57 0.53
N LYS A 27 -15.95 -17.91 0.14
CA LYS A 27 -15.66 -19.13 -0.63
C LYS A 27 -15.81 -20.41 0.18
N ASN A 28 -15.68 -20.35 1.50
CA ASN A 28 -15.62 -21.52 2.37
C ASN A 28 -16.74 -21.53 3.43
N ARG A 29 -17.92 -20.95 3.11
CA ARG A 29 -19.04 -20.77 4.05
C ARG A 29 -19.45 -22.04 4.79
N ALA A 30 -19.53 -23.18 4.08
CA ALA A 30 -19.96 -24.44 4.67
C ALA A 30 -18.91 -25.05 5.60
N GLU A 31 -17.64 -24.94 5.24
CA GLU A 31 -16.52 -25.45 6.04
C GLU A 31 -16.32 -24.63 7.31
N LEU A 32 -16.44 -23.31 7.20
CA LEU A 32 -16.19 -22.36 8.30
C LEU A 32 -17.46 -22.04 9.10
N ASP A 33 -18.58 -22.74 8.82
CA ASP A 33 -19.89 -22.52 9.46
C ASP A 33 -20.33 -21.04 9.46
N VAL A 34 -20.10 -20.36 8.33
CA VAL A 34 -20.40 -18.95 8.18
C VAL A 34 -21.80 -18.76 7.60
N GLY A 35 -22.61 -17.94 8.25
CA GLY A 35 -23.97 -17.64 7.83
C GLY A 35 -24.07 -16.88 6.49
N ASN A 36 -25.31 -16.67 6.05
CA ASN A 36 -25.63 -16.04 4.77
C ASN A 36 -25.41 -14.50 4.82
N GLY A 37 -24.19 -14.04 5.05
CA GLY A 37 -23.81 -12.64 4.93
C GLY A 37 -23.60 -12.22 3.47
N ASP A 38 -23.81 -10.96 3.15
CA ASP A 38 -23.43 -10.39 1.87
C ASP A 38 -21.95 -9.97 1.89
N PHE A 39 -21.06 -10.93 1.65
CA PHE A 39 -19.63 -10.71 1.65
C PHE A 39 -19.17 -9.88 0.43
N ALA A 40 -19.87 -10.00 -0.70
CA ALA A 40 -19.54 -9.21 -1.88
C ALA A 40 -19.73 -7.72 -1.60
N ALA A 41 -20.88 -7.34 -1.02
CA ALA A 41 -21.14 -5.95 -0.62
C ALA A 41 -20.15 -5.48 0.48
N ALA A 42 -19.77 -6.36 1.42
CA ALA A 42 -18.81 -6.04 2.46
C ALA A 42 -17.40 -5.81 1.88
N MET A 43 -16.96 -6.62 0.90
CA MET A 43 -15.69 -6.43 0.20
C MET A 43 -15.69 -5.13 -0.60
N GLU A 44 -16.77 -4.83 -1.31
CA GLU A 44 -16.92 -3.57 -2.06
C GLU A 44 -16.81 -2.35 -1.14
N ALA A 45 -17.54 -2.35 -0.03
CA ALA A 45 -17.49 -1.28 0.95
C ALA A 45 -16.08 -1.17 1.61
N THR A 46 -15.38 -2.29 1.79
CA THR A 46 -14.00 -2.32 2.29
C THR A 46 -13.04 -1.68 1.27
N ARG A 47 -13.18 -2.00 -0.03
CA ARG A 47 -12.40 -1.36 -1.10
C ARG A 47 -12.63 0.13 -1.16
N ALA A 48 -13.90 0.56 -1.13
CA ALA A 48 -14.24 1.99 -1.09
C ALA A 48 -13.62 2.71 0.12
N THR A 49 -13.56 2.04 1.28
CA THR A 49 -12.90 2.59 2.47
C THR A 49 -11.39 2.71 2.27
N LEU A 50 -10.74 1.69 1.71
CA LEU A 50 -9.30 1.72 1.39
C LEU A 50 -8.98 2.83 0.39
N GLN A 51 -9.78 2.97 -0.68
CA GLN A 51 -9.62 4.00 -1.70
C GLN A 51 -9.81 5.41 -1.17
N SER A 52 -10.58 5.59 -0.10
CA SER A 52 -10.74 6.88 0.56
C SER A 52 -9.64 7.21 1.58
N ALA A 53 -8.83 6.22 1.96
CA ALA A 53 -7.86 6.34 3.05
C ALA A 53 -6.54 6.98 2.64
N ALA A 54 -6.21 6.98 1.35
CA ALA A 54 -4.98 7.59 0.85
C ALA A 54 -5.14 8.05 -0.60
N ASP A 55 -4.34 9.05 -0.98
CA ASP A 55 -4.16 9.48 -2.36
C ASP A 55 -2.72 9.17 -2.82
N LEU A 56 -2.55 8.99 -4.14
CA LEU A 56 -1.26 8.89 -4.80
C LEU A 56 -1.24 9.84 -6.00
N THR A 57 -0.16 10.59 -6.15
CA THR A 57 -0.01 11.58 -7.22
C THR A 57 1.39 11.49 -7.80
N ILE A 58 1.52 11.51 -9.11
CA ILE A 58 2.80 11.76 -9.78
C ILE A 58 2.96 13.28 -9.87
N GLU A 59 3.76 13.87 -8.97
CA GLU A 59 3.99 15.32 -8.93
C GLU A 59 4.91 15.77 -10.07
N GLN A 60 5.84 14.90 -10.50
CA GLN A 60 6.77 15.16 -11.58
C GLN A 60 7.07 13.87 -12.35
N ALA A 61 7.15 13.96 -13.67
CA ALA A 61 7.72 12.94 -14.54
C ALA A 61 8.44 13.66 -15.69
N VAL A 62 9.77 13.58 -15.73
CA VAL A 62 10.59 14.30 -16.70
C VAL A 62 11.77 13.44 -17.15
N ILE A 63 12.23 13.64 -18.39
CA ILE A 63 13.48 13.06 -18.85
C ILE A 63 14.57 14.10 -18.69
N GLU A 64 15.60 13.75 -17.93
CA GLU A 64 16.77 14.58 -17.65
C GLU A 64 18.01 14.01 -18.35
N GLU A 65 19.01 14.87 -18.55
CA GLU A 65 20.34 14.49 -19.03
C GLU A 65 21.39 15.00 -18.02
N PRO A 66 21.61 14.26 -16.91
CA PRO A 66 22.52 14.70 -15.85
C PRO A 66 23.98 14.80 -16.32
N ALA A 67 24.37 14.09 -17.38
CA ALA A 67 25.64 14.21 -18.05
C ALA A 67 25.47 13.93 -19.55
N PRO A 68 26.34 14.44 -20.43
CA PRO A 68 26.25 14.25 -21.87
C PRO A 68 26.11 12.76 -22.25
N GLY A 69 24.99 12.44 -22.89
CA GLY A 69 24.67 11.07 -23.32
C GLY A 69 24.15 10.15 -22.21
N GLN A 70 23.96 10.62 -20.99
CA GLN A 70 23.29 9.90 -19.91
C GLN A 70 21.88 10.46 -19.76
N ARG A 71 20.91 9.65 -20.09
CA ARG A 71 19.51 10.03 -19.98
C ARG A 71 18.86 9.22 -18.87
N GLU A 72 18.03 9.87 -18.10
CA GLU A 72 17.23 9.23 -17.07
C GLU A 72 15.81 9.82 -17.04
N LEU A 73 14.84 8.96 -16.74
CA LEU A 73 13.51 9.40 -16.37
C LEU A 73 13.50 9.62 -14.85
N VAL A 74 13.11 10.82 -14.44
CA VAL A 74 12.92 11.17 -13.03
C VAL A 74 11.42 11.26 -12.77
N VAL A 75 10.92 10.43 -11.85
CA VAL A 75 9.52 10.42 -11.45
C VAL A 75 9.43 10.71 -9.96
N GLN A 76 8.68 11.73 -9.58
CA GLN A 76 8.38 12.00 -8.18
C GLN A 76 6.94 11.60 -7.87
N VAL A 77 6.79 10.64 -7.00
CA VAL A 77 5.49 10.12 -6.53
C VAL A 77 5.25 10.63 -5.11
N ARG A 78 4.08 11.19 -4.88
CA ARG A 78 3.62 11.61 -3.55
C ARG A 78 2.46 10.73 -3.09
N VAL A 79 2.52 10.31 -1.83
CA VAL A 79 1.44 9.62 -1.14
C VAL A 79 0.93 10.49 0.01
N ASP A 80 -0.39 10.63 0.14
CA ASP A 80 -1.04 11.37 1.21
C ASP A 80 -2.01 10.45 1.98
N ASN A 81 -1.91 10.46 3.31
CA ASN A 81 -2.85 9.79 4.20
C ASN A 81 -4.07 10.69 4.46
N ASN A 82 -5.25 10.24 4.08
CA ASN A 82 -6.52 10.93 4.28
C ASN A 82 -7.28 10.45 5.54
N SER A 83 -6.76 9.43 6.22
CA SER A 83 -7.39 8.87 7.41
C SER A 83 -6.96 9.60 8.70
N GLY A 84 -7.73 9.43 9.76
CA GLY A 84 -7.42 9.98 11.08
C GLY A 84 -6.46 9.14 11.92
N HIS A 85 -5.78 8.19 11.32
CA HIS A 85 -4.82 7.28 11.97
C HIS A 85 -3.68 6.95 11.00
N LYS A 86 -2.63 6.24 11.48
CA LYS A 86 -1.55 5.76 10.59
C LYS A 86 -2.09 4.86 9.47
N VAL A 87 -1.49 4.95 8.28
CA VAL A 87 -1.78 4.06 7.14
C VAL A 87 -0.52 3.28 6.77
N PRO A 88 -0.60 1.93 6.72
CA PRO A 88 -1.70 1.10 7.20
C PRO A 88 -1.88 1.16 8.72
N THR A 89 -3.09 0.84 9.21
CA THR A 89 -3.40 0.84 10.64
C THR A 89 -3.42 -0.56 11.24
N SER A 90 -3.52 -0.64 12.58
CA SER A 90 -3.71 -1.90 13.33
C SER A 90 -2.46 -2.77 13.39
N TYR A 91 -2.64 -4.09 13.40
CA TYR A 91 -1.61 -5.10 13.62
C TYR A 91 -0.48 -5.02 12.57
N PRO A 92 0.78 -5.25 12.96
CA PRO A 92 1.94 -5.24 12.05
C PRO A 92 1.99 -6.33 10.96
N SER A 93 0.90 -7.04 10.74
CA SER A 93 0.74 -7.92 9.57
C SER A 93 0.37 -7.16 8.30
N ARG A 94 0.08 -5.86 8.38
CA ARG A 94 -0.40 -5.04 7.27
C ARG A 94 0.69 -4.17 6.71
N ARG A 95 0.71 -4.04 5.38
CA ARG A 95 1.59 -3.07 4.72
C ARG A 95 0.87 -2.38 3.56
N ALA A 96 1.34 -1.19 3.21
CA ALA A 96 1.06 -0.54 1.94
C ALA A 96 2.38 -0.31 1.21
N TYR A 97 2.37 -0.29 -0.12
CA TYR A 97 3.59 -0.12 -0.89
C TYR A 97 3.29 0.49 -2.25
N ILE A 98 4.29 1.13 -2.84
CA ILE A 98 4.18 1.70 -4.18
C ILE A 98 4.62 0.63 -5.19
N HIS A 99 3.75 0.33 -6.16
CA HIS A 99 4.10 -0.39 -7.37
C HIS A 99 4.22 0.64 -8.50
N LEU A 100 5.41 0.78 -9.05
CA LEU A 100 5.68 1.69 -10.17
C LEU A 100 6.21 0.91 -11.36
N ALA A 101 5.62 1.14 -12.53
CA ALA A 101 6.09 0.59 -13.79
C ALA A 101 6.28 1.71 -14.82
N ALA A 102 7.35 1.61 -15.60
CA ALA A 102 7.64 2.51 -16.71
C ALA A 102 7.86 1.69 -17.98
N ALA A 103 7.13 2.02 -19.05
CA ALA A 103 7.24 1.38 -20.35
C ALA A 103 7.55 2.42 -21.44
N ASP A 104 8.31 2.01 -22.46
CA ASP A 104 8.64 2.87 -23.60
C ASP A 104 7.42 3.10 -24.53
N GLN A 105 7.66 3.86 -25.62
CA GLN A 105 6.65 4.17 -26.63
C GLN A 105 6.08 2.95 -27.35
N ASP A 106 6.77 1.81 -27.32
CA ASP A 106 6.36 0.54 -27.93
C ASP A 106 5.70 -0.40 -26.92
N GLY A 107 5.56 0.05 -25.65
CA GLY A 107 5.00 -0.72 -24.54
C GLY A 107 5.96 -1.73 -23.93
N VAL A 108 7.27 -1.63 -24.21
CA VAL A 108 8.29 -2.48 -23.60
C VAL A 108 8.60 -1.97 -22.20
N LEU A 109 8.50 -2.85 -21.23
CA LEU A 109 8.80 -2.54 -19.83
C LEU A 109 10.28 -2.17 -19.68
N LEU A 110 10.53 -0.96 -19.19
CA LEU A 110 11.87 -0.43 -18.91
C LEU A 110 12.26 -0.61 -17.45
N PHE A 111 11.28 -0.48 -16.55
CA PHE A 111 11.48 -0.54 -15.11
C PHE A 111 10.20 -0.98 -14.43
N GLU A 112 10.31 -1.79 -13.38
CA GLU A 112 9.22 -2.15 -12.50
C GLU A 112 9.76 -2.34 -11.07
N SER A 113 9.13 -1.70 -10.11
CA SER A 113 9.38 -1.82 -8.67
C SER A 113 8.06 -2.11 -7.96
N GLY A 114 8.05 -3.08 -7.06
CA GLY A 114 6.85 -3.45 -6.30
C GLY A 114 5.88 -4.39 -7.03
N GLY A 115 6.31 -5.04 -8.12
CA GLY A 115 5.55 -6.13 -8.74
C GLY A 115 5.38 -7.32 -7.81
N LEU A 116 4.34 -8.14 -8.01
CA LEU A 116 4.14 -9.36 -7.23
C LEU A 116 4.76 -10.58 -7.92
N GLU A 117 5.35 -11.45 -7.11
CA GLU A 117 5.72 -12.78 -7.57
C GLU A 117 4.50 -13.62 -7.91
N THR A 118 4.65 -14.50 -8.88
CA THR A 118 3.59 -15.43 -9.30
C THR A 118 4.03 -16.88 -9.10
N ASP A 119 3.07 -17.73 -8.81
CA ASP A 119 3.27 -19.17 -8.77
C ASP A 119 3.44 -19.78 -10.19
N ALA A 120 3.65 -21.08 -10.27
CA ALA A 120 3.80 -21.79 -11.54
C ALA A 120 2.58 -21.70 -12.49
N ASN A 121 1.43 -21.26 -11.99
CA ASN A 121 0.20 -21.07 -12.76
C ASN A 121 -0.02 -19.58 -13.14
N GLY A 122 0.90 -18.70 -12.76
CA GLY A 122 0.79 -17.26 -12.97
C GLY A 122 -0.10 -16.53 -11.96
N LYS A 123 -0.46 -17.17 -10.84
CA LYS A 123 -1.26 -16.57 -9.77
C LYS A 123 -0.34 -15.80 -8.82
N PRO A 124 -0.67 -14.54 -8.45
CA PRO A 124 0.11 -13.79 -7.48
C PRO A 124 0.20 -14.52 -6.14
N THR A 125 1.39 -14.64 -5.58
CA THR A 125 1.64 -15.27 -4.27
C THR A 125 1.37 -14.33 -3.11
N GLY A 126 1.53 -13.04 -3.33
CA GLY A 126 1.53 -11.97 -2.33
C GLY A 126 2.93 -11.51 -1.96
N ALA A 127 3.97 -12.22 -2.40
CA ALA A 127 5.35 -11.76 -2.27
C ALA A 127 5.61 -10.58 -3.21
N ILE A 128 6.29 -9.56 -2.72
CA ILE A 128 6.75 -8.43 -3.53
C ILE A 128 8.15 -8.78 -4.06
N VAL A 129 8.33 -8.67 -5.37
CA VAL A 129 9.61 -8.93 -6.03
C VAL A 129 10.70 -8.02 -5.44
N GLY A 130 11.84 -8.60 -5.09
CA GLY A 130 12.97 -7.87 -4.51
C GLY A 130 12.87 -7.64 -2.99
N VAL A 131 11.68 -7.70 -2.39
CA VAL A 131 11.45 -7.46 -0.96
C VAL A 131 11.32 -8.76 -0.17
N ASP A 132 10.42 -9.63 -0.60
CA ASP A 132 10.06 -10.87 0.11
C ASP A 132 10.90 -12.06 -0.41
N ALA A 133 12.20 -11.89 -0.54
CA ALA A 133 13.07 -13.00 -0.90
C ALA A 133 12.95 -14.15 0.11
N ASP A 134 13.15 -15.38 -0.37
CA ASP A 134 12.91 -16.67 0.30
C ASP A 134 13.48 -16.86 1.72
N THR A 135 14.16 -15.89 2.27
CA THR A 135 14.88 -16.04 3.53
C THR A 135 14.12 -15.53 4.76
N GLY A 136 13.01 -14.82 4.61
CA GLY A 136 12.16 -14.39 5.72
C GLY A 136 12.80 -13.49 6.77
N ALA A 137 14.06 -13.11 6.60
CA ALA A 137 14.87 -12.48 7.65
C ALA A 137 15.06 -10.97 7.49
N GLY A 138 14.38 -10.33 6.56
CA GLY A 138 14.58 -8.93 6.26
C GLY A 138 13.26 -8.19 6.10
N PHE A 139 13.35 -6.88 6.17
CA PHE A 139 12.29 -5.95 5.78
C PHE A 139 12.93 -4.88 4.91
N GLU A 140 12.12 -4.28 4.05
CA GLU A 140 12.59 -3.25 3.13
C GLU A 140 12.91 -1.95 3.88
N ALA A 141 13.97 -1.26 3.46
CA ALA A 141 14.31 0.05 3.95
C ALA A 141 13.21 1.09 3.63
N HIS A 142 13.27 2.25 4.26
CA HIS A 142 12.53 3.41 3.79
C HIS A 142 13.36 4.12 2.71
N HIS A 143 12.75 4.43 1.57
CA HIS A 143 13.44 5.01 0.42
C HIS A 143 12.95 6.43 0.12
N GLU A 144 13.85 7.41 0.12
CA GLU A 144 13.62 8.73 -0.51
C GLU A 144 13.85 8.66 -2.03
N GLU A 145 14.80 7.80 -2.45
CA GLU A 145 15.16 7.60 -3.85
C GLU A 145 15.24 6.12 -4.19
N ILE A 146 14.66 5.74 -5.32
CA ILE A 146 14.67 4.38 -5.88
C ILE A 146 15.35 4.41 -7.24
N THR A 147 16.40 3.61 -7.38
CA THR A 147 17.25 3.53 -8.58
C THR A 147 17.34 2.13 -9.17
N SER A 148 16.79 1.14 -8.47
CA SER A 148 16.84 -0.27 -8.85
C SER A 148 15.47 -0.95 -8.66
N PRO A 149 15.10 -1.92 -9.53
CA PRO A 149 13.84 -2.66 -9.43
C PRO A 149 13.65 -3.45 -8.13
N ASP A 150 14.73 -3.79 -7.43
CA ASP A 150 14.73 -4.51 -6.16
C ASP A 150 14.54 -3.60 -4.93
N GLN A 151 14.48 -2.29 -5.11
CA GLN A 151 14.11 -1.32 -4.09
C GLN A 151 12.62 -1.02 -4.21
N VAL A 152 11.89 -1.09 -3.11
CA VAL A 152 10.44 -0.82 -3.08
C VAL A 152 10.08 0.04 -1.88
N GLN A 153 9.36 1.12 -2.07
CA GLN A 153 8.84 1.88 -0.93
C GLN A 153 7.69 1.12 -0.28
N VAL A 154 7.94 0.63 0.93
CA VAL A 154 6.98 -0.11 1.74
C VAL A 154 6.69 0.62 3.04
N TYR A 155 5.42 0.93 3.29
CA TYR A 155 4.91 1.53 4.52
C TYR A 155 4.38 0.43 5.44
N GLU A 156 5.08 0.20 6.55
CA GLU A 156 4.79 -0.90 7.46
C GLU A 156 5.34 -0.66 8.86
N ALA A 157 5.01 -1.53 9.79
CA ALA A 157 5.65 -1.60 11.10
C ALA A 157 6.28 -2.97 11.28
N ILE A 158 7.56 -3.00 11.61
CA ILE A 158 8.35 -4.21 11.90
C ILE A 158 8.73 -4.18 13.37
N MET A 159 8.44 -5.27 14.07
CA MET A 159 8.78 -5.44 15.48
C MET A 159 10.03 -6.31 15.64
N GLU A 160 10.73 -6.08 16.74
CA GLU A 160 11.84 -6.94 17.16
C GLU A 160 11.67 -7.36 18.62
N ASP A 161 12.22 -8.53 18.94
CA ASP A 161 12.27 -9.07 20.29
C ASP A 161 13.35 -8.36 21.15
N ILE A 162 13.50 -8.80 22.40
CA ILE A 162 14.52 -8.26 23.30
C ILE A 162 15.96 -8.54 22.83
N GLY A 163 16.13 -9.54 21.95
CA GLY A 163 17.41 -9.91 21.36
C GLY A 163 17.73 -9.13 20.09
N GLY A 164 16.79 -8.34 19.57
CA GLY A 164 16.94 -7.62 18.31
C GLY A 164 16.60 -8.47 17.07
N ASN A 165 15.93 -9.61 17.22
CA ASN A 165 15.46 -10.40 16.10
C ASN A 165 14.06 -9.93 15.70
N GLN A 166 13.81 -9.90 14.40
CA GLN A 166 12.47 -9.61 13.88
C GLN A 166 11.45 -10.60 14.43
N THR A 167 10.28 -10.10 14.84
CA THR A 167 9.15 -10.91 15.30
C THR A 167 7.83 -10.35 14.80
N TYR A 168 6.91 -11.24 14.50
CA TYR A 168 5.52 -10.90 14.21
C TYR A 168 4.59 -11.19 15.39
N THR A 169 5.11 -11.75 16.50
CA THR A 169 4.37 -12.11 17.69
C THR A 169 4.38 -10.95 18.68
N LEU A 170 3.20 -10.40 19.00
CA LEU A 170 3.08 -9.26 19.95
C LEU A 170 3.61 -9.59 21.35
N LEU A 171 3.55 -10.86 21.78
CA LEU A 171 4.04 -11.24 23.10
C LEU A 171 5.57 -11.21 23.21
N ASP A 172 6.26 -11.38 22.09
CA ASP A 172 7.73 -11.35 22.03
C ASP A 172 8.27 -9.96 21.68
N ALA A 173 7.40 -9.10 21.16
CA ALA A 173 7.80 -7.77 20.70
C ALA A 173 8.25 -6.89 21.87
N ALA A 174 9.47 -6.39 21.78
CA ALA A 174 10.04 -5.44 22.72
C ALA A 174 9.96 -3.99 22.21
N ARG A 175 10.12 -3.77 20.91
CA ARG A 175 10.06 -2.45 20.25
C ARG A 175 9.83 -2.59 18.76
N TYR A 176 9.65 -1.46 18.08
CA TYR A 176 9.71 -1.40 16.62
C TYR A 176 11.15 -1.21 16.15
N SER A 177 11.57 -1.94 15.12
CA SER A 177 12.80 -1.68 14.35
C SER A 177 12.53 -0.76 13.16
N LYS A 178 11.30 -0.78 12.62
CA LYS A 178 10.79 0.11 11.59
C LYS A 178 9.34 0.46 11.88
N ASP A 179 8.96 1.72 11.80
CA ASP A 179 7.57 2.18 11.71
C ASP A 179 7.52 3.43 10.84
N ASN A 180 7.45 3.21 9.52
CA ASN A 180 7.29 4.25 8.52
C ASN A 180 5.85 4.31 7.98
N ARG A 181 4.87 3.83 8.74
CA ARG A 181 3.46 4.00 8.38
C ARG A 181 3.13 5.49 8.33
N LEU A 182 2.47 5.91 7.25
CA LEU A 182 2.09 7.31 7.04
C LEU A 182 1.31 7.84 8.24
N LEU A 183 1.76 8.94 8.81
CA LEU A 183 1.09 9.61 9.94
C LEU A 183 -0.27 10.19 9.51
N PRO A 184 -1.21 10.41 10.42
CA PRO A 184 -2.42 11.17 10.12
C PRO A 184 -2.09 12.56 9.60
N ARG A 185 -2.90 13.10 8.68
CA ARG A 185 -2.72 14.44 8.13
C ARG A 185 -2.61 15.48 9.24
N GLY A 186 -1.54 16.28 9.20
CA GLY A 186 -1.28 17.34 10.17
C GLY A 186 -0.71 16.85 11.50
N PHE A 187 -0.40 15.56 11.65
CA PHE A 187 0.28 15.06 12.84
C PHE A 187 1.72 15.62 12.89
N PRO A 188 2.12 16.27 14.00
CA PRO A 188 3.46 16.85 14.10
C PRO A 188 4.51 15.74 14.13
N ARG A 189 5.58 15.94 13.37
CA ARG A 189 6.74 15.04 13.37
C ARG A 189 7.82 15.48 14.37
N ASP A 190 7.81 16.75 14.79
CA ASP A 190 8.90 17.31 15.60
C ASP A 190 9.04 16.60 16.95
N PRO A 191 10.17 15.88 17.17
CA PRO A 191 10.44 15.18 18.42
C PRO A 191 10.49 16.11 19.64
N GLN A 192 10.71 17.40 19.46
CA GLN A 192 10.74 18.36 20.56
C GLN A 192 9.34 18.71 21.05
N THR A 193 8.35 18.65 20.16
CA THR A 193 6.94 18.82 20.55
C THR A 193 6.47 17.58 21.31
N ASP A 194 7.02 16.41 21.01
CA ASP A 194 6.72 15.14 21.67
C ASP A 194 7.20 15.11 23.11
N GLN A 195 8.27 15.80 23.45
CA GLN A 195 8.80 15.88 24.82
C GLN A 195 7.84 16.57 25.81
N VAL A 196 6.94 17.41 25.34
CA VAL A 196 5.95 18.08 26.19
C VAL A 196 4.86 17.13 26.66
N VAL A 197 4.60 16.05 25.94
CA VAL A 197 3.56 15.05 26.26
C VAL A 197 4.17 13.74 26.76
N GLY A 198 5.46 13.55 26.66
CA GLY A 198 6.27 12.51 27.29
C GLY A 198 6.08 11.08 26.80
N LYS A 199 5.36 10.85 25.68
CA LYS A 199 5.13 9.49 25.14
C LYS A 199 4.84 9.41 23.63
N TRP A 200 4.86 10.49 22.91
CA TRP A 200 4.52 10.47 21.47
C TRP A 200 5.66 9.94 20.60
N SER A 201 6.92 10.08 21.07
CA SER A 201 8.10 9.55 20.38
C SER A 201 8.00 8.06 20.06
N ASP A 202 7.40 7.27 20.96
CA ASP A 202 7.33 5.82 20.83
C ASP A 202 6.30 5.36 19.76
N ILE A 203 5.46 6.27 19.29
CA ILE A 203 4.40 5.97 18.32
C ILE A 203 4.51 6.77 17.01
N ALA A 204 5.49 7.67 16.91
CA ALA A 204 5.63 8.52 15.75
C ALA A 204 6.23 7.76 14.56
N ILE A 205 7.52 7.76 14.44
CA ILE A 205 8.26 7.16 13.33
C ILE A 205 9.45 6.41 13.92
N VAL A 206 9.84 5.30 13.33
CA VAL A 206 11.03 4.53 13.76
C VAL A 206 11.79 4.08 12.52
N GLY A 207 13.11 4.24 12.54
CA GLY A 207 14.01 3.81 11.50
C GLY A 207 14.35 4.91 10.51
N GLU A 208 14.67 4.57 9.28
CA GLU A 208 15.24 5.48 8.28
C GLU A 208 14.31 6.62 7.88
N ALA A 209 13.00 6.44 7.97
CA ALA A 209 12.02 7.51 7.75
C ALA A 209 12.16 8.70 8.75
N GLU A 210 12.89 8.51 9.87
CA GLU A 210 13.22 9.62 10.77
C GLU A 210 14.17 10.64 10.11
N LEU A 211 14.95 10.19 9.14
CA LEU A 211 15.93 11.02 8.43
C LEU A 211 15.34 11.70 7.20
N ASP A 212 14.22 11.20 6.72
CA ASP A 212 13.53 11.77 5.58
C ASP A 212 12.81 13.07 5.96
N ALA A 213 13.16 14.17 5.29
CA ALA A 213 12.69 15.51 5.64
C ALA A 213 11.25 15.78 5.19
N ASP A 214 10.76 15.08 4.18
CA ASP A 214 9.42 15.29 3.66
C ASP A 214 8.41 14.21 4.07
N PHE A 215 8.85 13.19 4.83
CA PHE A 215 7.97 12.27 5.52
C PHE A 215 7.29 12.97 6.71
N VAL A 216 6.36 13.86 6.43
CA VAL A 216 5.75 14.73 7.44
C VAL A 216 4.23 14.89 7.25
N ALA A 217 3.52 15.11 8.35
CA ALA A 217 2.11 15.50 8.37
C ALA A 217 1.17 14.56 7.60
N GLY A 218 1.57 13.32 7.38
CA GLY A 218 0.79 12.29 6.69
C GLY A 218 1.07 12.20 5.19
N SER A 219 2.15 12.80 4.71
CA SER A 219 2.61 12.66 3.33
C SER A 219 4.03 12.14 3.26
N ASP A 220 4.36 11.56 2.12
CA ASP A 220 5.68 11.11 1.73
C ASP A 220 5.90 11.31 0.23
N ARG A 221 7.16 11.54 -0.17
CA ARG A 221 7.58 11.62 -1.57
C ARG A 221 8.70 10.67 -1.84
N VAL A 222 8.58 9.93 -2.94
CA VAL A 222 9.60 8.99 -3.41
C VAL A 222 10.01 9.38 -4.82
N THR A 223 11.31 9.52 -5.03
CA THR A 223 11.88 9.85 -6.34
C THR A 223 12.43 8.59 -7.00
N TYR A 224 11.95 8.26 -8.17
CA TYR A 224 12.47 7.18 -9.01
C TYR A 224 13.39 7.75 -10.07
N ARG A 225 14.60 7.16 -10.23
CA ARG A 225 15.56 7.51 -11.27
C ARG A 225 15.81 6.28 -12.14
N ILE A 226 15.34 6.33 -13.36
CA ILE A 226 15.31 5.20 -14.29
C ILE A 226 16.20 5.52 -15.48
N PRO A 227 17.34 4.82 -15.66
CA PRO A 227 18.20 5.02 -16.82
C PRO A 227 17.45 4.74 -18.12
N LEU A 228 17.65 5.59 -19.13
CA LEU A 228 17.02 5.47 -20.43
C LEU A 228 18.05 5.36 -21.55
N ASP A 229 17.75 4.49 -22.51
CA ASP A 229 18.48 4.43 -23.77
C ASP A 229 18.21 5.66 -24.64
N SER A 230 19.17 6.00 -25.51
CA SER A 230 19.05 7.12 -26.46
C SER A 230 17.92 6.93 -27.47
N ALA A 231 17.48 5.70 -27.71
CA ALA A 231 16.38 5.36 -28.62
C ALA A 231 14.99 5.59 -28.01
N THR A 232 14.88 5.73 -26.70
CA THR A 232 13.61 5.97 -26.01
C THR A 232 13.12 7.37 -26.32
N THR A 233 11.97 7.50 -26.99
CA THR A 233 11.37 8.78 -27.39
C THR A 233 10.16 9.17 -26.56
N GLY A 234 9.58 8.25 -25.83
CA GLY A 234 8.46 8.47 -24.92
C GLY A 234 8.41 7.38 -23.86
N VAL A 235 7.89 7.73 -22.69
CA VAL A 235 7.71 6.79 -21.58
C VAL A 235 6.32 6.99 -20.98
N THR A 236 5.63 5.88 -20.74
CA THR A 236 4.40 5.84 -19.95
C THR A 236 4.75 5.31 -18.58
N VAL A 237 4.39 6.06 -17.55
CA VAL A 237 4.56 5.68 -16.14
C VAL A 237 3.21 5.38 -15.54
N SER A 238 3.10 4.29 -14.79
CA SER A 238 1.98 4.00 -13.91
C SER A 238 2.49 3.79 -12.48
N ALA A 239 1.75 4.27 -11.51
CA ALA A 239 2.03 4.09 -10.10
C ALA A 239 0.75 3.75 -9.35
N ASP A 240 0.80 2.70 -8.53
CA ASP A 240 -0.29 2.23 -7.69
C ASP A 240 0.16 2.20 -6.23
N LEU A 241 -0.65 2.75 -5.32
CA LEU A 241 -0.51 2.50 -3.90
C LEU A 241 -1.31 1.25 -3.56
N ASN A 242 -0.62 0.19 -3.27
CA ASN A 242 -1.19 -1.11 -2.97
C ASN A 242 -1.21 -1.39 -1.47
N TYR A 243 -2.20 -2.15 -1.02
CA TYR A 243 -2.40 -2.53 0.37
C TYR A 243 -2.51 -4.05 0.50
N GLN A 244 -1.80 -4.59 1.48
CA GLN A 244 -1.89 -6.00 1.87
C GLN A 244 -2.36 -6.11 3.31
N THR A 245 -3.44 -6.87 3.53
CA THR A 245 -3.94 -7.20 4.87
C THR A 245 -2.99 -8.11 5.62
N VAL A 246 -2.34 -9.02 4.88
CA VAL A 246 -1.36 -9.99 5.37
C VAL A 246 -0.11 -9.82 4.51
N ALA A 247 0.93 -9.20 5.08
CA ALA A 247 2.23 -9.12 4.47
C ALA A 247 2.81 -10.52 4.28
N TYR A 248 3.55 -10.74 3.20
CA TYR A 248 4.05 -12.07 2.89
C TYR A 248 5.03 -12.59 3.95
N GLY A 249 5.87 -11.72 4.51
CA GLY A 249 6.75 -12.09 5.62
C GLY A 249 5.98 -12.57 6.87
N TYR A 250 4.86 -11.91 7.21
CA TYR A 250 3.98 -12.39 8.27
C TYR A 250 3.36 -13.75 7.96
N TYR A 251 2.92 -13.96 6.69
CA TYR A 251 2.41 -15.25 6.26
C TYR A 251 3.47 -16.34 6.36
N LEU A 252 4.71 -16.08 5.93
CA LEU A 252 5.81 -17.03 6.02
C LEU A 252 6.15 -17.39 7.47
N ASP A 253 6.18 -16.42 8.39
CA ASP A 253 6.40 -16.66 9.81
C ASP A 253 5.29 -17.55 10.40
N LEU A 254 4.04 -17.23 10.11
CA LEU A 254 2.88 -17.98 10.61
C LEU A 254 2.90 -19.44 10.15
N ILE A 255 3.18 -19.71 8.88
CA ILE A 255 3.11 -21.09 8.34
C ILE A 255 4.26 -22.00 8.80
N GLN A 256 5.29 -21.48 9.47
CA GLN A 256 6.32 -22.31 10.09
C GLN A 256 5.72 -23.24 11.16
N GLU A 257 4.60 -22.87 11.75
CA GLU A 257 3.88 -23.66 12.77
C GLU A 257 2.87 -24.66 12.18
N GLU A 258 2.74 -24.80 10.85
CA GLU A 258 1.72 -25.60 10.20
C GLU A 258 1.71 -27.08 10.64
N LEU A 259 2.87 -27.65 10.95
CA LEU A 259 2.99 -29.05 11.38
C LEU A 259 2.59 -29.28 12.85
N GLN A 260 2.54 -28.21 13.65
CA GLN A 260 2.29 -28.27 15.07
C GLN A 260 0.89 -27.77 15.44
N VAL A 261 0.34 -26.87 14.59
CA VAL A 261 -0.95 -26.20 14.81
C VAL A 261 -1.85 -26.43 13.60
N PRO A 262 -2.85 -27.34 13.71
CA PRO A 262 -3.75 -27.67 12.60
C PRO A 262 -4.47 -26.47 11.99
N GLU A 263 -4.81 -25.48 12.80
CA GLU A 263 -5.49 -24.25 12.37
C GLU A 263 -4.60 -23.41 11.44
N VAL A 264 -3.29 -23.49 11.62
CA VAL A 264 -2.32 -22.81 10.71
C VAL A 264 -2.28 -23.52 9.36
N ALA A 265 -2.32 -24.85 9.34
CA ALA A 265 -2.39 -25.63 8.10
C ALA A 265 -3.70 -25.32 7.33
N ASP A 266 -4.82 -25.20 8.03
CA ASP A 266 -6.09 -24.79 7.43
C ASP A 266 -6.02 -23.36 6.89
N PHE A 267 -5.47 -22.40 7.65
CA PHE A 267 -5.29 -21.05 7.18
C PHE A 267 -4.42 -20.99 5.92
N LYS A 268 -3.28 -21.71 5.90
CA LYS A 268 -2.41 -21.79 4.73
C LYS A 268 -3.17 -22.24 3.49
N ARG A 269 -3.90 -23.34 3.59
CA ARG A 269 -4.72 -23.89 2.50
C ARG A 269 -5.75 -22.88 2.00
N LEU A 270 -6.46 -22.21 2.92
CA LEU A 270 -7.48 -21.20 2.60
C LEU A 270 -6.86 -19.95 1.97
N TYR A 271 -5.72 -19.49 2.50
CA TYR A 271 -4.96 -18.39 1.95
C TYR A 271 -4.50 -18.70 0.53
N GLU A 272 -3.88 -19.83 0.28
CA GLU A 272 -3.41 -20.25 -1.05
C GLU A 272 -4.55 -20.39 -2.06
N ALA A 273 -5.73 -20.80 -1.62
CA ALA A 273 -6.93 -20.90 -2.45
C ALA A 273 -7.58 -19.54 -2.78
N SER A 274 -7.40 -18.52 -1.94
CA SER A 274 -7.93 -17.19 -2.20
C SER A 274 -7.22 -16.51 -3.38
N ASP A 275 -7.93 -15.67 -4.13
CA ASP A 275 -7.35 -14.85 -5.22
C ASP A 275 -6.98 -13.44 -4.76
N VAL A 276 -7.41 -13.04 -3.57
CA VAL A 276 -7.11 -11.73 -3.00
C VAL A 276 -5.72 -11.75 -2.37
N ARG A 277 -4.80 -10.94 -2.90
CA ARG A 277 -3.45 -10.74 -2.36
C ARG A 277 -3.16 -9.28 -2.05
N VAL A 278 -3.78 -8.41 -2.79
CA VAL A 278 -3.55 -6.96 -2.76
C VAL A 278 -4.84 -6.24 -3.10
N GLU A 279 -5.01 -5.05 -2.54
CA GLU A 279 -6.06 -4.10 -2.93
C GLU A 279 -5.39 -2.78 -3.29
N THR A 280 -5.72 -2.22 -4.44
CA THR A 280 -5.21 -0.91 -4.86
C THR A 280 -6.01 0.19 -4.18
N MET A 281 -5.30 1.05 -3.44
CA MET A 281 -5.88 2.19 -2.73
C MET A 281 -5.98 3.42 -3.63
N ALA A 282 -4.95 3.71 -4.42
CA ALA A 282 -4.89 4.85 -5.33
C ALA A 282 -4.00 4.52 -6.51
N SER A 283 -4.24 5.18 -7.65
CA SER A 283 -3.46 5.02 -8.88
C SER A 283 -3.21 6.38 -9.52
N ALA A 284 -2.06 6.53 -10.18
CA ALA A 284 -1.73 7.68 -11.01
C ALA A 284 -0.94 7.22 -12.23
N SER A 285 -0.99 8.00 -13.31
CA SER A 285 -0.18 7.76 -14.51
C SER A 285 0.32 9.06 -15.12
N ALA A 286 1.41 8.96 -15.86
CA ALA A 286 1.98 10.08 -16.61
C ALA A 286 2.55 9.59 -17.93
N VAL A 287 2.52 10.46 -18.96
CA VAL A 287 3.18 10.23 -20.24
C VAL A 287 4.22 11.32 -20.43
N VAL A 288 5.45 10.91 -20.75
CA VAL A 288 6.60 11.81 -20.93
C VAL A 288 7.17 11.61 -22.33
N ASP A 289 7.20 12.69 -23.11
CA ASP A 289 7.82 12.70 -24.45
C ASP A 289 9.23 13.31 -24.37
N ALA A 290 10.19 12.67 -25.01
CA ALA A 290 11.59 13.12 -25.02
C ALA A 290 11.81 14.47 -25.72
N GLY A 291 10.83 14.96 -26.50
CA GLY A 291 10.87 16.25 -27.21
C GLY A 291 10.30 17.44 -26.43
N ASN A 292 9.61 17.22 -25.33
CA ASN A 292 9.02 18.24 -24.47
C ASN A 292 9.63 18.12 -23.06
N GLY A 293 10.37 19.10 -22.63
CA GLY A 293 11.02 19.12 -21.33
C GLY A 293 10.06 19.29 -20.14
N GLY A 294 9.06 18.44 -20.05
CA GLY A 294 8.09 18.38 -18.95
C GLY A 294 6.87 17.56 -19.34
N GLY A 295 6.68 16.40 -18.71
CA GLY A 295 5.44 15.63 -18.80
C GLY A 295 4.34 16.34 -18.00
N THR A 296 3.18 16.51 -18.63
CA THR A 296 1.96 16.87 -17.88
C THR A 296 1.41 15.61 -17.22
N PRO A 297 1.08 15.63 -15.93
CA PRO A 297 0.26 14.56 -15.35
C PRO A 297 -0.99 14.40 -16.20
N VAL A 298 -1.27 13.20 -16.64
CA VAL A 298 -2.56 12.90 -17.26
C VAL A 298 -3.51 12.65 -16.11
N ASP A 299 -4.17 13.72 -15.69
CA ASP A 299 -5.32 13.62 -14.82
C ASP A 299 -6.41 12.94 -15.64
N GLU A 300 -6.95 11.85 -15.12
CA GLU A 300 -8.03 11.01 -15.66
C GLU A 300 -7.62 9.79 -16.50
N LEU A 301 -7.31 8.68 -15.80
CA LEU A 301 -7.98 7.43 -16.21
C LEU A 301 -9.50 7.66 -16.07
N PRO A 302 -10.35 7.16 -17.01
CA PRO A 302 -11.77 7.36 -16.90
C PRO A 302 -12.25 6.74 -15.57
N VAL A 303 -12.45 7.59 -14.57
CA VAL A 303 -13.16 7.24 -13.37
C VAL A 303 -14.57 6.92 -13.85
N ALA A 304 -14.98 5.67 -13.70
CA ALA A 304 -16.37 5.31 -13.89
C ALA A 304 -17.17 6.10 -12.85
N SER A 305 -17.68 7.27 -13.25
CA SER A 305 -18.55 8.07 -12.41
C SER A 305 -19.92 7.40 -12.42
N PHE A 306 -20.25 6.71 -11.35
CA PHE A 306 -21.62 6.23 -11.15
C PHE A 306 -22.45 7.36 -10.57
N THR A 307 -23.41 7.86 -11.33
CA THR A 307 -24.46 8.70 -10.79
C THR A 307 -25.58 7.82 -10.26
N PHE A 308 -25.96 8.00 -9.00
CA PHE A 308 -27.14 7.34 -8.45
C PHE A 308 -28.22 8.38 -8.18
N THR A 309 -29.44 8.04 -8.53
CA THR A 309 -30.61 8.87 -8.24
C THR A 309 -31.51 8.14 -7.25
N CYS A 310 -31.77 8.76 -6.12
CA CYS A 310 -32.69 8.20 -5.10
C CYS A 310 -34.04 8.89 -5.12
N THR A 311 -35.11 8.11 -5.16
CA THR A 311 -36.46 8.58 -4.95
C THR A 311 -37.06 7.88 -3.73
N GLY A 312 -37.07 8.56 -2.57
CA GLY A 312 -37.40 7.95 -1.30
C GLY A 312 -36.35 6.96 -0.81
N LEU A 313 -36.76 5.71 -0.57
CA LEU A 313 -35.85 4.62 -0.10
C LEU A 313 -35.31 3.75 -1.24
N ALA A 314 -35.69 4.05 -2.49
CA ALA A 314 -35.20 3.30 -3.66
C ALA A 314 -34.18 4.15 -4.41
N CYS A 315 -32.99 3.59 -4.62
CA CYS A 315 -31.90 4.16 -5.42
C CYS A 315 -31.66 3.30 -6.65
N SER A 316 -31.53 3.92 -7.83
CA SER A 316 -31.07 3.27 -9.06
C SER A 316 -29.70 3.79 -9.44
N PHE A 317 -28.88 2.91 -10.03
CA PHE A 317 -27.58 3.23 -10.59
C PHE A 317 -27.74 3.29 -12.12
N ASP A 318 -27.23 4.33 -12.74
CA ASP A 318 -27.11 4.50 -14.19
C ASP A 318 -25.64 4.52 -14.58
#